data_1bf89d1cd1137ff9b5fe3949d2e27755
#
_entry.id   1bf89d1cd1137ff9b5fe3949d2e27755
#
_cell.length_a   1.000
_cell.length_b   1.000
_cell.length_c   1.000
_cell.angle_alpha   90.00
_cell.angle_beta   90.00
_cell.angle_gamma   90.00
#
_symmetry.space_group_name_H-M   'P 1'
#
loop_
_entity.id
_entity.type
_entity.pdbx_description
1 polymer ?
#
loop_
_entity_poly.entity_id
_entity_poly.type
_entity_poly.pdbx_seq_one_letter_code
_entity_poly.pdbx_strand_id
1 'polypeptide(L)'
;RALLHGIILRTRPKKSAASYREVWTDEGSPLLSTGKAQTAGMKSRLEQRLAGPVEVELAMRYGNPSIPETLRKLRDAGAERIVMLPLFPQYSGTTTASAFDAMADELKQWRWIPEFRWIQQYADDPGYIDACERGRNNLTRNVTR
;
A
#
# COMPACT_ATOMS: atom_id res chain seq x y z
N ARG A 1 -21.82 19.31 11.35
CA ARG A 1 -20.43 19.85 11.47
C ARG A 1 -20.03 20.05 12.92
N ALA A 2 -20.86 20.67 13.79
CA ALA A 2 -20.55 20.93 15.20
C ALA A 2 -20.27 19.65 16.01
N LEU A 3 -21.06 18.57 15.84
CA LEU A 3 -20.84 17.27 16.49
C LEU A 3 -19.52 16.62 16.06
N LEU A 4 -19.19 16.73 14.78
CA LEU A 4 -17.95 16.18 14.21
C LEU A 4 -16.72 16.88 14.81
N HIS A 5 -16.68 18.20 14.79
CA HIS A 5 -15.56 19.00 15.27
C HIS A 5 -15.49 19.11 16.80
N GLY A 6 -16.64 19.15 17.49
CA GLY A 6 -16.69 19.33 18.93
C GLY A 6 -16.38 18.08 19.74
N ILE A 7 -16.87 16.92 19.30
CA ILE A 7 -16.79 15.67 20.06
C ILE A 7 -15.96 14.60 19.34
N ILE A 8 -16.31 14.27 18.10
CA ILE A 8 -15.75 13.11 17.41
C ILE A 8 -14.26 13.28 17.14
N LEU A 9 -13.85 14.43 16.60
CA LEU A 9 -12.43 14.69 16.28
C LEU A 9 -11.56 14.94 17.52
N ARG A 10 -12.14 15.20 18.69
CA ARG A 10 -11.38 15.37 19.93
C ARG A 10 -11.22 14.07 20.72
N THR A 11 -12.18 13.16 20.66
CA THR A 11 -12.19 11.94 21.49
C THR A 11 -11.70 10.71 20.73
N ARG A 12 -12.10 10.52 19.47
CA ARG A 12 -11.69 9.37 18.66
C ARG A 12 -10.18 9.24 18.44
N PRO A 13 -9.42 10.32 18.14
CA PRO A 13 -7.98 10.17 17.90
C PRO A 13 -7.22 9.59 19.09
N LYS A 14 -7.55 10.00 20.30
CA LYS A 14 -6.91 9.50 21.54
C LYS A 14 -7.20 8.01 21.77
N LYS A 15 -8.45 7.58 21.56
CA LYS A 15 -8.86 6.18 21.73
C LYS A 15 -8.23 5.29 20.65
N SER A 16 -8.25 5.74 19.40
CA SER A 16 -7.60 5.02 18.30
C SER A 16 -6.09 4.93 18.51
N ALA A 17 -5.43 6.00 18.94
CA ALA A 17 -3.99 5.99 19.21
C ALA A 17 -3.62 5.01 20.34
N ALA A 18 -4.46 4.83 21.36
CA ALA A 18 -4.24 3.83 22.42
C ALA A 18 -4.30 2.41 21.85
N SER A 19 -5.33 2.09 21.06
CA SER A 19 -5.47 0.78 20.42
C SER A 19 -4.33 0.49 19.43
N TYR A 20 -3.85 1.51 18.70
CA TYR A 20 -2.70 1.33 17.81
C TYR A 20 -1.39 1.06 18.58
N ARG A 21 -1.20 1.63 19.77
CA ARG A 21 -0.01 1.36 20.58
C ARG A 21 0.10 -0.10 21.02
N GLU A 22 -1.03 -0.78 21.27
CA GLU A 22 -1.06 -2.18 21.67
C GLU A 22 -0.54 -3.12 20.57
N VAL A 23 -0.64 -2.73 19.32
CA VAL A 23 -0.16 -3.51 18.16
C VAL A 23 1.17 -3.01 17.60
N TRP A 24 1.72 -1.91 18.13
CA TRP A 24 3.01 -1.36 17.71
C TRP A 24 4.14 -2.26 18.20
N THR A 25 5.09 -2.55 17.31
CA THR A 25 6.29 -3.34 17.64
C THR A 25 7.50 -2.43 17.75
N ASP A 26 8.64 -2.98 18.18
CA ASP A 26 9.92 -2.26 18.21
C ASP A 26 10.35 -1.79 16.81
N GLU A 27 9.87 -2.46 15.76
CA GLU A 27 10.06 -2.10 14.35
C GLU A 27 9.07 -1.03 13.85
N GLY A 28 8.16 -0.59 14.71
CA GLY A 28 7.12 0.40 14.40
C GLY A 28 5.76 -0.22 14.04
N SER A 29 5.05 0.41 13.11
CA SER A 29 3.73 -0.05 12.67
C SER A 29 3.83 -1.39 11.93
N PRO A 30 3.07 -2.44 12.34
CA PRO A 30 3.02 -3.71 11.60
C PRO A 30 2.62 -3.55 10.13
N LEU A 31 1.79 -2.57 9.81
CA LEU A 31 1.43 -2.25 8.43
C LEU A 31 2.65 -1.81 7.62
N LEU A 32 3.51 -0.98 8.21
CA LEU A 32 4.71 -0.48 7.55
C LEU A 32 5.78 -1.58 7.41
N SER A 33 6.05 -2.36 8.46
CA SER A 33 7.04 -3.43 8.43
C SER A 33 6.63 -4.53 7.45
N THR A 34 5.36 -4.96 7.48
CA THR A 34 4.81 -5.91 6.52
C THR A 34 4.85 -5.36 5.08
N GLY A 35 4.48 -4.10 4.88
CA GLY A 35 4.56 -3.45 3.58
C GLY A 35 5.98 -3.42 3.01
N LYS A 36 6.98 -3.12 3.83
CA LYS A 36 8.39 -3.19 3.43
C LYS A 36 8.82 -4.60 3.03
N ALA A 37 8.44 -5.61 3.81
CA ALA A 37 8.75 -7.01 3.50
C ALA A 37 8.08 -7.47 2.19
N GLN A 38 6.82 -7.10 1.96
CA GLN A 38 6.11 -7.38 0.71
C GLN A 38 6.78 -6.70 -0.48
N THR A 39 7.19 -5.44 -0.34
CA THR A 39 7.89 -4.67 -1.37
C THR A 39 9.22 -5.34 -1.75
N ALA A 40 10.02 -5.73 -0.76
CA ALA A 40 11.29 -6.44 -0.98
C ALA A 40 11.06 -7.80 -1.67
N GLY A 41 10.09 -8.57 -1.22
CA GLY A 41 9.73 -9.85 -1.83
C GLY A 41 9.20 -9.71 -3.26
N MET A 42 8.46 -8.64 -3.55
CA MET A 42 7.98 -8.34 -4.90
C MET A 42 9.14 -7.94 -5.81
N LYS A 43 10.04 -7.05 -5.36
CA LYS A 43 11.23 -6.62 -6.10
C LYS A 43 12.06 -7.83 -6.52
N SER A 44 12.42 -8.70 -5.58
CA SER A 44 13.22 -9.89 -5.85
C SER A 44 12.59 -10.83 -6.90
N ARG A 45 11.25 -11.01 -6.85
CA ARG A 45 10.55 -11.85 -7.83
C ARG A 45 10.44 -11.22 -9.21
N LEU A 46 10.30 -9.90 -9.28
CA LEU A 46 10.22 -9.17 -10.55
C LEU A 46 11.58 -9.12 -11.24
N GLU A 47 12.66 -8.89 -10.49
CA GLU A 47 14.03 -8.94 -11.02
C GLU A 47 14.38 -10.30 -11.65
N GLN A 48 13.81 -11.39 -11.13
CA GLN A 48 14.01 -12.73 -11.68
C GLN A 48 13.20 -13.00 -12.96
N ARG A 49 12.15 -12.24 -13.22
CA ARG A 49 11.19 -12.49 -14.31
C ARG A 49 11.28 -11.49 -15.45
N LEU A 50 11.79 -10.31 -15.18
CA LEU A 50 11.84 -9.22 -16.15
C LEU A 50 13.29 -8.99 -16.59
N ALA A 51 13.47 -8.80 -17.89
CA ALA A 51 14.75 -8.42 -18.46
C ALA A 51 14.86 -6.90 -18.42
N GLY A 52 15.56 -6.34 -17.44
CA GLY A 52 15.80 -4.91 -17.31
C GLY A 52 15.69 -4.43 -15.87
N PRO A 53 16.03 -3.17 -15.60
CA PRO A 53 15.99 -2.61 -14.27
C PRO A 53 14.54 -2.51 -13.78
N VAL A 54 14.30 -2.94 -12.54
CA VAL A 54 13.01 -2.88 -11.88
C VAL A 54 13.17 -2.20 -10.53
N GLU A 55 12.44 -1.12 -10.32
CA GLU A 55 12.29 -0.50 -9.01
C GLU A 55 10.92 -0.81 -8.43
N VAL A 56 10.89 -1.18 -7.15
CA VAL A 56 9.65 -1.42 -6.42
C VAL A 56 9.70 -0.61 -5.13
N GLU A 57 8.75 0.26 -4.95
CA GLU A 57 8.69 1.18 -3.84
C GLU A 57 7.37 1.05 -3.08
N LEU A 58 7.45 1.13 -1.76
CA LEU A 58 6.27 1.22 -0.91
C LEU A 58 5.76 2.66 -0.89
N ALA A 59 4.45 2.82 -1.02
CA ALA A 59 3.78 4.10 -0.83
C ALA A 59 2.58 3.96 0.10
N MET A 60 2.43 4.89 1.01
CA MET A 60 1.32 4.93 1.97
C MET A 60 0.31 6.01 1.57
N ARG A 61 -0.99 5.67 1.64
CA ARG A 61 -2.02 6.69 1.44
C ARG A 61 -2.00 7.76 2.54
N TYR A 62 -1.74 7.32 3.77
CA TYR A 62 -1.59 8.17 4.94
C TYR A 62 -0.28 7.82 5.64
N GLY A 63 0.54 8.82 5.93
CA GLY A 63 1.88 8.63 6.52
C GLY A 63 3.00 8.52 5.48
N ASN A 64 4.14 8.01 5.91
CA ASN A 64 5.36 7.96 5.10
C ASN A 64 5.85 6.52 4.88
N PRO A 65 6.46 6.24 3.69
CA PRO A 65 6.64 7.13 2.54
C PRO A 65 5.30 7.44 1.87
N SER A 66 5.05 8.70 1.51
CA SER A 66 3.79 9.11 0.90
C SER A 66 3.74 8.79 -0.60
N ILE A 67 2.52 8.69 -1.17
CA ILE A 67 2.34 8.47 -2.62
C ILE A 67 3.04 9.55 -3.44
N PRO A 68 2.89 10.87 -3.16
CA PRO A 68 3.59 11.91 -3.90
C PRO A 68 5.12 11.79 -3.84
N GLU A 69 5.68 11.56 -2.66
CA GLU A 69 7.14 11.40 -2.49
C GLU A 69 7.68 10.21 -3.27
N THR A 70 6.98 9.08 -3.18
CA THR A 70 7.37 7.85 -3.88
C THR A 70 7.30 8.01 -5.40
N LEU A 71 6.27 8.67 -5.90
CA LEU A 71 6.16 8.95 -7.33
C LEU A 71 7.29 9.85 -7.83
N ARG A 72 7.63 10.91 -7.08
CA ARG A 72 8.78 11.77 -7.41
C ARG A 72 10.09 10.99 -7.42
N LYS A 73 10.31 10.14 -6.43
CA LYS A 73 11.48 9.25 -6.37
C LYS A 73 11.62 8.39 -7.62
N LEU A 74 10.53 7.75 -8.06
CA LEU A 74 10.54 6.93 -9.27
C LEU A 74 10.78 7.76 -10.53
N ARG A 75 10.15 8.93 -10.65
CA ARG A 75 10.40 9.87 -11.75
C ARG A 75 11.85 10.30 -11.81
N ASP A 76 12.42 10.71 -10.68
CA ASP A 76 13.78 11.21 -10.59
C ASP A 76 14.83 10.09 -10.83
N ALA A 77 14.44 8.83 -10.61
CA ALA A 77 15.19 7.65 -11.02
C ALA A 77 15.04 7.30 -12.53
N GLY A 78 14.27 8.07 -13.29
CA GLY A 78 14.09 7.87 -14.72
C GLY A 78 13.08 6.79 -15.10
N ALA A 79 12.12 6.48 -14.25
CA ALA A 79 11.09 5.49 -14.56
C ALA A 79 10.22 5.96 -15.75
N GLU A 80 10.28 5.23 -16.85
CA GLU A 80 9.47 5.49 -18.05
C GLU A 80 8.09 4.84 -17.97
N ARG A 81 7.94 3.80 -17.15
CA ARG A 81 6.69 3.07 -16.91
C ARG A 81 6.48 2.84 -15.43
N ILE A 82 5.33 3.20 -14.94
CA ILE A 82 4.94 3.03 -13.53
C ILE A 82 3.68 2.18 -13.45
N VAL A 83 3.72 1.12 -12.63
CA VAL A 83 2.55 0.31 -12.29
C VAL A 83 2.20 0.59 -10.84
N MET A 84 0.98 1.01 -10.57
CA MET A 84 0.47 1.17 -9.22
C MET A 84 -0.43 0.01 -8.83
N LEU A 85 -0.02 -0.73 -7.80
CA LEU A 85 -0.76 -1.84 -7.21
C LEU A 85 -1.24 -1.46 -5.81
N PRO A 86 -2.51 -1.06 -5.63
CA PRO A 86 -3.07 -0.92 -4.30
C PRO A 86 -3.15 -2.28 -3.60
N LEU A 87 -2.69 -2.36 -2.35
CA LEU A 87 -2.75 -3.61 -1.57
C LEU A 87 -4.16 -3.84 -0.96
N PHE A 88 -5.17 -3.45 -1.71
CA PHE A 88 -6.59 -3.71 -1.46
C PHE A 88 -7.12 -4.56 -2.62
N PRO A 89 -7.38 -5.87 -2.40
CA PRO A 89 -7.78 -6.76 -3.50
C PRO A 89 -9.11 -6.38 -4.13
N GLN A 90 -10.05 -5.83 -3.34
CA GLN A 90 -11.34 -5.32 -3.83
C GLN A 90 -11.29 -3.81 -4.01
N TYR A 91 -11.97 -3.33 -5.04
CA TYR A 91 -12.18 -1.89 -5.23
C TYR A 91 -13.07 -1.29 -4.15
N SER A 92 -12.69 -0.13 -3.66
CA SER A 92 -13.52 0.70 -2.79
C SER A 92 -13.18 2.17 -2.97
N GLY A 93 -14.21 3.04 -2.88
CA GLY A 93 -14.06 4.48 -2.94
C GLY A 93 -13.19 5.05 -1.82
N THR A 94 -13.17 4.42 -0.65
CA THR A 94 -12.38 4.85 0.51
C THR A 94 -10.95 4.30 0.54
N THR A 95 -10.63 3.34 -0.29
CA THR A 95 -9.30 2.70 -0.36
C THR A 95 -8.68 2.93 -1.72
N THR A 96 -9.03 2.12 -2.70
CA THR A 96 -8.45 2.15 -4.05
C THR A 96 -8.62 3.51 -4.73
N ALA A 97 -9.85 4.06 -4.76
CA ALA A 97 -10.08 5.37 -5.37
C ALA A 97 -9.36 6.50 -4.61
N SER A 98 -9.33 6.46 -3.27
CA SER A 98 -8.60 7.46 -2.48
C SER A 98 -7.09 7.44 -2.76
N ALA A 99 -6.50 6.26 -3.01
CA ALA A 99 -5.10 6.16 -3.42
C ALA A 99 -4.89 6.72 -4.84
N PHE A 100 -5.84 6.46 -5.75
CA PHE A 100 -5.85 7.05 -7.09
C PHE A 100 -5.91 8.57 -7.05
N ASP A 101 -6.77 9.16 -6.21
CA ASP A 101 -6.87 10.62 -6.06
C ASP A 101 -5.53 11.25 -5.69
N ALA A 102 -4.83 10.67 -4.69
CA ALA A 102 -3.52 11.17 -4.26
C ALA A 102 -2.46 11.08 -5.36
N MET A 103 -2.49 10.01 -6.16
CA MET A 103 -1.63 9.85 -7.33
C MET A 103 -1.97 10.88 -8.41
N ALA A 104 -3.24 11.01 -8.76
CA ALA A 104 -3.69 11.94 -9.80
C ALA A 104 -3.35 13.39 -9.45
N ASP A 105 -3.47 13.77 -8.19
CA ASP A 105 -3.13 15.11 -7.71
C ASP A 105 -1.62 15.40 -7.85
N GLU A 106 -0.75 14.42 -7.65
CA GLU A 106 0.67 14.57 -7.92
C GLU A 106 0.95 14.63 -9.43
N LEU A 107 0.40 13.71 -10.22
CA LEU A 107 0.64 13.66 -11.67
C LEU A 107 0.18 14.91 -12.42
N LYS A 108 -0.88 15.59 -11.98
CA LYS A 108 -1.32 16.88 -12.53
C LYS A 108 -0.23 17.98 -12.50
N GLN A 109 0.76 17.84 -11.62
CA GLN A 109 1.84 18.81 -11.48
C GLN A 109 3.02 18.53 -12.44
N TRP A 110 3.00 17.36 -13.10
CA TRP A 110 4.10 16.93 -13.95
C TRP A 110 3.91 17.40 -15.38
N ARG A 111 4.99 17.88 -16.01
CA ARG A 111 4.99 18.27 -17.41
C ARG A 111 5.07 17.07 -18.36
N TRP A 112 5.76 16.02 -17.92
CA TRP A 112 5.84 14.74 -18.61
C TRP A 112 5.35 13.65 -17.68
N ILE A 113 4.43 12.83 -18.17
CA ILE A 113 3.85 11.73 -17.41
C ILE A 113 4.34 10.44 -18.05
N PRO A 114 5.00 9.52 -17.30
CA PRO A 114 5.41 8.21 -17.80
C PRO A 114 4.19 7.36 -18.20
N GLU A 115 4.42 6.26 -18.92
CA GLU A 115 3.37 5.27 -19.13
C GLU A 115 2.87 4.81 -17.76
N PHE A 116 1.57 4.97 -17.50
CA PHE A 116 1.00 4.66 -16.21
C PHE A 116 -0.03 3.54 -16.31
N ARG A 117 0.11 2.52 -15.44
CA ARG A 117 -0.87 1.43 -15.29
C ARG A 117 -1.39 1.39 -13.87
N TRP A 118 -2.69 1.26 -13.78
CA TRP A 118 -3.43 1.18 -12.54
C TRP A 118 -4.09 -0.18 -12.41
N ILE A 119 -3.80 -0.91 -11.32
CA ILE A 119 -4.48 -2.16 -10.99
C ILE A 119 -5.65 -1.83 -10.08
N GLN A 120 -6.85 -1.96 -10.59
CA GLN A 120 -8.06 -1.55 -9.89
C GLN A 120 -8.49 -2.57 -8.83
N GLN A 121 -8.44 -3.86 -9.16
CA GLN A 121 -8.80 -4.97 -8.29
C GLN A 121 -8.15 -6.27 -8.77
N TYR A 122 -8.02 -7.23 -7.86
CA TYR A 122 -7.47 -8.56 -8.13
C TYR A 122 -8.02 -9.62 -7.16
N ALA A 123 -9.22 -9.39 -6.60
CA ALA A 123 -9.83 -10.27 -5.61
C ALA A 123 -10.18 -11.66 -6.18
N ASP A 124 -10.42 -11.72 -7.47
CA ASP A 124 -10.75 -12.93 -8.25
C ASP A 124 -9.54 -13.54 -8.97
N ASP A 125 -8.33 -12.98 -8.79
CA ASP A 125 -7.12 -13.55 -9.35
C ASP A 125 -6.81 -14.91 -8.70
N PRO A 126 -6.65 -16.00 -9.50
CA PRO A 126 -6.41 -17.34 -8.96
C PRO A 126 -5.13 -17.42 -8.10
N GLY A 127 -4.07 -16.71 -8.47
CA GLY A 127 -2.82 -16.69 -7.70
C GLY A 127 -2.99 -15.99 -6.35
N TYR A 128 -3.83 -14.95 -6.30
CA TYR A 128 -4.19 -14.29 -5.04
C TYR A 128 -5.02 -15.22 -4.13
N ILE A 129 -6.03 -15.90 -4.68
CA ILE A 129 -6.87 -16.85 -3.95
C ILE A 129 -6.03 -17.99 -3.37
N ASP A 130 -5.18 -18.60 -4.19
CA ASP A 130 -4.24 -19.64 -3.76
C ASP A 130 -3.30 -19.18 -2.64
N ALA A 131 -2.81 -17.94 -2.72
CA ALA A 131 -1.95 -17.37 -1.68
C ALA A 131 -2.70 -17.20 -0.34
N CYS A 132 -3.96 -16.76 -0.39
CA CYS A 132 -4.81 -16.64 0.79
C CYS A 132 -5.11 -18.00 1.43
N GLU A 133 -5.37 -19.04 0.62
CA GLU A 133 -5.61 -20.39 1.14
C GLU A 133 -4.36 -21.00 1.77
N ARG A 134 -3.20 -20.83 1.19
CA ARG A 134 -1.92 -21.25 1.79
C ARG A 134 -1.65 -20.53 3.10
N GLY A 135 -1.91 -19.24 3.17
CA GLY A 135 -1.77 -18.45 4.40
C GLY A 135 -2.68 -18.94 5.52
N ARG A 136 -3.95 -19.19 5.22
CA ARG A 136 -4.92 -19.75 6.18
C ARG A 136 -4.48 -21.12 6.71
N ASN A 137 -4.04 -22.03 5.85
CA ASN A 137 -3.62 -23.38 6.22
C ASN A 137 -2.37 -23.36 7.12
N ASN A 138 -1.46 -22.39 6.92
CA ASN A 138 -0.29 -22.21 7.80
C ASN A 138 -0.68 -21.68 9.18
N LEU A 139 -1.65 -20.77 9.28
CA LEU A 139 -2.16 -20.28 10.56
C LEU A 139 -2.83 -21.39 11.38
N THR A 140 -3.67 -22.22 10.76
CA THR A 140 -4.33 -23.34 11.42
C THR A 140 -3.34 -24.37 11.97
N ARG A 141 -2.26 -24.65 11.25
CA ARG A 141 -1.22 -25.59 11.72
C ARG A 141 -0.42 -25.07 12.92
N ASN A 142 -0.30 -23.76 13.09
CA ASN A 142 0.43 -23.14 14.19
C ASN A 142 -0.42 -23.00 15.47
N VAL A 143 -1.74 -23.02 15.34
CA VAL A 143 -2.67 -22.93 16.50
C VAL A 143 -2.93 -24.30 17.13
N THR A 144 -2.66 -25.39 16.41
CA THR A 144 -2.85 -26.79 16.87
C THR A 144 -1.58 -27.45 17.41
N ARG A 145 -0.53 -26.69 17.65
CA ARG A 145 0.70 -27.10 18.35
C ARG A 145 0.83 -26.35 19.67
#